data_34d5070e9f95816421ea3df805f305f0
#
_entry.id   34d5070e9f95816421ea3df805f305f0
#
_cell.length_a   1.000
_cell.length_b   1.000
_cell.length_c   1.000
_cell.angle_alpha   90.00
_cell.angle_beta   90.00
_cell.angle_gamma   90.00
#
_symmetry.space_group_name_H-M   'P 1'
#
loop_
_entity.id
_entity.type
_entity.pdbx_description
1 polymer ?
#
loop_
_entity_poly.entity_id
_entity_poly.type
_entity_poly.pdbx_seq_one_letter_code
_entity_poly.pdbx_strand_id
1 'polypeptide(L)'
;MKATRRCILAAPAVTLAAPVVTLPRRANALYDTATVNAAKNTYDVADATKCKAYLPLLDASGKTLDELAANWDRIATDGDNVRRYLGTVGVTSPLFKIRGGLKGVLKAKDLPDAFDVVAFAEASEAFLNDLQDAEGDAYGAQFADYSTSVGSGGQSPSATMLGKARKDVERARTSYAELLRLLAPLR
;
A
#
# COMPACT_ATOMS: atom_id res chain seq x y z
N MET A 1 -65.72 36.38 45.90
CA MET A 1 -64.64 35.39 45.71
C MET A 1 -64.39 35.19 44.20
N LYS A 2 -63.29 35.72 43.67
CA LYS A 2 -62.95 35.63 42.27
C LYS A 2 -61.80 34.63 42.09
N ALA A 3 -62.04 33.52 41.37
CA ALA A 3 -61.05 32.49 41.05
C ALA A 3 -60.29 32.90 39.81
N THR A 4 -58.98 33.06 39.95
CA THR A 4 -58.03 33.39 38.89
C THR A 4 -57.56 32.08 38.24
N ARG A 5 -57.91 31.86 36.97
CA ARG A 5 -57.41 30.75 36.17
C ARG A 5 -56.01 31.10 35.67
N ARG A 6 -55.00 30.32 36.04
CA ARG A 6 -53.65 30.38 35.46
C ARG A 6 -53.60 29.55 34.18
N CYS A 7 -53.37 30.20 33.05
CA CYS A 7 -53.02 29.51 31.78
C CYS A 7 -51.57 29.06 31.87
N ILE A 8 -51.35 27.78 31.75
CA ILE A 8 -50.01 27.17 31.56
C ILE A 8 -49.72 27.12 30.07
N LEU A 9 -48.80 27.96 29.61
CA LEU A 9 -48.29 27.92 28.24
C LEU A 9 -47.30 26.74 28.15
N ALA A 10 -47.67 25.72 27.38
CA ALA A 10 -46.76 24.64 26.99
C ALA A 10 -45.81 25.12 25.90
N ALA A 11 -44.52 25.12 26.20
CA ALA A 11 -43.47 25.41 25.22
C ALA A 11 -43.26 24.19 24.29
N PRO A 12 -43.13 24.39 22.99
CA PRO A 12 -42.84 23.29 22.05
C PRO A 12 -41.39 22.80 22.27
N ALA A 13 -41.24 21.49 22.50
CA ALA A 13 -39.93 20.84 22.51
C ALA A 13 -39.35 20.82 21.09
N VAL A 14 -38.32 21.61 20.84
CA VAL A 14 -37.54 21.56 19.61
C VAL A 14 -36.59 20.36 19.70
N THR A 15 -36.93 19.28 19.02
CA THR A 15 -36.05 18.11 18.88
C THR A 15 -34.97 18.47 17.85
N LEU A 16 -33.79 18.82 18.30
CA LEU A 16 -32.60 18.95 17.46
C LEU A 16 -32.17 17.55 17.01
N ALA A 17 -32.57 17.16 15.80
CA ALA A 17 -31.99 16.00 15.14
C ALA A 17 -30.53 16.32 14.78
N ALA A 18 -29.60 15.73 15.51
CA ALA A 18 -28.17 15.79 15.14
C ALA A 18 -27.98 15.11 13.79
N PRO A 19 -27.25 15.74 12.84
CA PRO A 19 -26.92 15.07 11.58
C PRO A 19 -26.05 13.85 11.89
N VAL A 20 -26.53 12.67 11.52
CA VAL A 20 -25.73 11.45 11.47
C VAL A 20 -24.67 11.65 10.39
N VAL A 21 -23.47 12.05 10.79
CA VAL A 21 -22.32 12.08 9.90
C VAL A 21 -21.97 10.63 9.61
N THR A 22 -22.50 10.09 8.51
CA THR A 22 -22.02 8.83 7.95
C THR A 22 -20.64 9.06 7.40
N LEU A 23 -19.62 8.76 8.19
CA LEU A 23 -18.25 8.68 7.72
C LEU A 23 -18.20 7.70 6.54
N PRO A 24 -17.63 8.09 5.40
CA PRO A 24 -17.54 7.19 4.26
C PRO A 24 -16.71 5.96 4.66
N ARG A 25 -17.31 4.79 4.56
CA ARG A 25 -16.69 3.46 4.69
C ARG A 25 -15.67 3.23 3.56
N ARG A 26 -14.62 4.06 3.46
CA ARG A 26 -13.60 3.94 2.41
C ARG A 26 -12.34 3.18 2.83
N ALA A 27 -12.22 2.74 4.08
CA ALA A 27 -11.00 2.10 4.56
C ALA A 27 -10.82 0.63 4.13
N ASN A 28 -11.84 -0.05 3.58
CA ASN A 28 -11.78 -1.48 3.28
C ASN A 28 -11.82 -1.84 1.78
N ALA A 29 -11.84 -0.87 0.87
CA ALA A 29 -11.99 -1.17 -0.56
C ALA A 29 -10.80 -1.94 -1.18
N LEU A 30 -9.62 -1.87 -0.56
CA LEU A 30 -8.42 -2.62 -0.99
C LEU A 30 -8.42 -4.09 -0.54
N TYR A 31 -9.32 -4.47 0.37
CA TYR A 31 -9.37 -5.80 0.97
C TYR A 31 -10.68 -6.55 0.69
N ASP A 32 -11.45 -6.09 -0.28
CA ASP A 32 -12.61 -6.84 -0.74
C ASP A 32 -12.13 -8.12 -1.45
N THR A 33 -12.77 -9.24 -1.11
CA THR A 33 -12.47 -10.56 -1.68
C THR A 33 -12.57 -10.57 -3.21
N ALA A 34 -13.42 -9.73 -3.78
CA ALA A 34 -13.55 -9.55 -5.22
C ALA A 34 -12.27 -8.91 -5.83
N THR A 35 -11.68 -7.92 -5.15
CA THR A 35 -10.42 -7.29 -5.56
C THR A 35 -9.25 -8.26 -5.46
N VAL A 36 -9.22 -9.11 -4.42
CA VAL A 36 -8.22 -10.19 -4.26
C VAL A 36 -8.29 -11.16 -5.44
N ASN A 37 -9.47 -11.61 -5.79
CA ASN A 37 -9.66 -12.57 -6.88
C ASN A 37 -9.37 -11.95 -8.25
N ALA A 38 -9.75 -10.69 -8.47
CA ALA A 38 -9.43 -9.97 -9.69
C ALA A 38 -7.90 -9.78 -9.84
N ALA A 39 -7.21 -9.34 -8.79
CA ALA A 39 -5.75 -9.19 -8.80
C ALA A 39 -5.05 -10.53 -9.03
N LYS A 40 -5.52 -11.60 -8.38
CA LYS A 40 -4.99 -12.96 -8.56
C LYS A 40 -5.13 -13.44 -10.00
N ASN A 41 -6.27 -13.18 -10.63
CA ASN A 41 -6.52 -13.61 -12.00
C ASN A 41 -5.83 -12.71 -13.03
N THR A 42 -5.72 -11.40 -12.77
CA THR A 42 -5.16 -10.41 -13.72
C THR A 42 -3.64 -10.52 -13.82
N TYR A 43 -2.94 -10.91 -12.74
CA TYR A 43 -1.48 -10.95 -12.68
C TYR A 43 -0.91 -12.37 -12.61
N ASP A 44 -1.71 -13.40 -12.94
CA ASP A 44 -1.20 -14.77 -13.00
C ASP A 44 -0.58 -15.04 -14.38
N VAL A 45 0.71 -14.75 -14.47
CA VAL A 45 1.53 -14.91 -15.68
C VAL A 45 2.52 -16.07 -15.57
N ALA A 46 2.20 -17.09 -14.75
CA ALA A 46 3.12 -18.16 -14.41
C ALA A 46 3.73 -18.87 -15.64
N ASP A 47 2.99 -18.94 -16.75
CA ASP A 47 3.41 -19.60 -17.99
C ASP A 47 3.66 -18.64 -19.16
N ALA A 48 3.79 -17.34 -18.90
CA ALA A 48 4.03 -16.37 -19.96
C ALA A 48 5.45 -16.55 -20.55
N THR A 49 5.51 -16.78 -21.85
CA THR A 49 6.78 -16.91 -22.60
C THR A 49 7.24 -15.58 -23.23
N LYS A 50 6.36 -14.57 -23.22
CA LYS A 50 6.58 -13.26 -23.83
C LYS A 50 6.77 -12.19 -22.77
N CYS A 51 7.79 -11.34 -22.92
CA CYS A 51 8.11 -10.27 -21.99
C CYS A 51 6.93 -9.31 -21.77
N LYS A 52 6.17 -8.98 -22.82
CA LYS A 52 5.00 -8.09 -22.74
C LYS A 52 3.90 -8.57 -21.81
N ALA A 53 3.79 -9.88 -21.55
CA ALA A 53 2.79 -10.42 -20.64
C ALA A 53 3.00 -9.98 -19.18
N TYR A 54 4.21 -9.57 -18.81
CA TYR A 54 4.54 -9.11 -17.46
C TYR A 54 4.33 -7.61 -17.26
N LEU A 55 4.23 -6.81 -18.34
CA LEU A 55 4.11 -5.36 -18.24
C LEU A 55 2.90 -4.88 -17.38
N PRO A 56 1.70 -5.49 -17.49
CA PRO A 56 0.57 -5.06 -16.65
C PRO A 56 0.83 -5.23 -15.15
N LEU A 57 1.51 -6.32 -14.74
CA LEU A 57 1.92 -6.55 -13.34
C LEU A 57 2.92 -5.47 -12.91
N LEU A 58 3.92 -5.18 -13.74
CA LEU A 58 4.93 -4.19 -13.43
C LEU A 58 4.30 -2.79 -13.33
N ASP A 59 3.44 -2.40 -14.26
CA ASP A 59 2.76 -1.10 -14.21
C ASP A 59 1.87 -0.96 -12.97
N ALA A 60 1.14 -2.00 -12.60
CA ALA A 60 0.32 -2.01 -11.39
C ALA A 60 1.16 -1.93 -10.12
N SER A 61 2.32 -2.61 -10.08
CA SER A 61 3.24 -2.56 -8.95
C SER A 61 3.79 -1.13 -8.73
N GLY A 62 4.16 -0.43 -9.80
CA GLY A 62 4.60 0.96 -9.72
C GLY A 62 3.49 1.89 -9.16
N LYS A 63 2.26 1.75 -9.67
CA LYS A 63 1.12 2.51 -9.16
C LYS A 63 0.85 2.25 -7.68
N THR A 64 1.02 1.01 -7.22
CA THR A 64 0.83 0.64 -5.82
C THR A 64 1.90 1.29 -4.92
N LEU A 65 3.15 1.35 -5.35
CA LEU A 65 4.21 2.07 -4.65
C LEU A 65 3.95 3.57 -4.59
N ASP A 66 3.51 4.16 -5.70
CA ASP A 66 3.14 5.58 -5.76
C ASP A 66 1.96 5.89 -4.84
N GLU A 67 0.94 5.03 -4.81
CA GLU A 67 -0.20 5.17 -3.91
C GLU A 67 0.21 5.08 -2.45
N LEU A 68 1.05 4.11 -2.09
CA LEU A 68 1.57 3.95 -0.72
C LEU A 68 2.32 5.21 -0.28
N ALA A 69 3.23 5.71 -1.11
CA ALA A 69 4.02 6.89 -0.78
C ALA A 69 3.16 8.16 -0.68
N ALA A 70 2.26 8.38 -1.64
CA ALA A 70 1.39 9.57 -1.69
C ALA A 70 0.37 9.61 -0.53
N ASN A 71 -0.04 8.45 -0.04
CA ASN A 71 -1.04 8.33 1.03
C ASN A 71 -0.45 7.76 2.33
N TRP A 72 0.85 7.94 2.55
CA TRP A 72 1.58 7.34 3.66
C TRP A 72 0.89 7.51 5.00
N ASP A 73 0.56 8.75 5.38
CA ASP A 73 -0.02 9.07 6.69
C ASP A 73 -1.40 8.42 6.92
N ARG A 74 -2.11 8.14 5.85
CA ARG A 74 -3.40 7.44 5.88
C ARG A 74 -3.24 5.91 5.96
N ILE A 75 -2.21 5.38 5.29
CA ILE A 75 -2.00 3.93 5.16
C ILE A 75 -1.16 3.40 6.31
N ALA A 76 -0.08 4.09 6.67
CA ALA A 76 0.89 3.64 7.66
C ALA A 76 0.42 3.89 9.10
N THR A 77 -0.83 3.53 9.40
CA THR A 77 -1.37 3.54 10.77
C THR A 77 -0.76 2.45 11.65
N ASP A 78 -0.29 1.38 11.01
CA ASP A 78 0.47 0.28 11.61
C ASP A 78 1.38 -0.38 10.56
N GLY A 79 2.31 -1.23 11.02
CA GLY A 79 3.27 -1.92 10.15
C GLY A 79 2.61 -2.92 9.21
N ASP A 80 1.55 -3.60 9.62
CA ASP A 80 0.86 -4.59 8.78
C ASP A 80 0.12 -3.93 7.62
N ASN A 81 -0.40 -2.72 7.78
CA ASN A 81 -0.99 -1.99 6.67
C ASN A 81 0.04 -1.66 5.59
N VAL A 82 1.24 -1.21 5.98
CA VAL A 82 2.35 -1.00 5.04
C VAL A 82 2.72 -2.30 4.35
N ARG A 83 2.92 -3.39 5.10
CA ARG A 83 3.28 -4.72 4.58
C ARG A 83 2.24 -5.29 3.60
N ARG A 84 0.96 -4.99 3.79
CA ARG A 84 -0.10 -5.36 2.84
C ARG A 84 0.09 -4.69 1.49
N TYR A 85 0.43 -3.40 1.47
CA TYR A 85 0.77 -2.68 0.24
C TYR A 85 2.05 -3.23 -0.41
N LEU A 86 3.07 -3.54 0.39
CA LEU A 86 4.31 -4.15 -0.09
C LEU A 86 4.15 -5.60 -0.57
N GLY A 87 2.98 -6.23 -0.32
CA GLY A 87 2.67 -7.57 -0.79
C GLY A 87 3.27 -8.69 0.07
N THR A 88 3.75 -8.41 1.27
CA THR A 88 4.29 -9.40 2.20
C THR A 88 3.24 -9.94 3.16
N VAL A 89 2.13 -9.22 3.33
CA VAL A 89 0.94 -9.66 4.06
C VAL A 89 -0.26 -9.70 3.10
N GLY A 90 -0.86 -10.87 2.96
CA GLY A 90 -1.97 -11.07 2.02
C GLY A 90 -1.49 -11.25 0.57
N VAL A 91 -2.44 -11.32 -0.37
CA VAL A 91 -2.20 -11.63 -1.79
C VAL A 91 -2.80 -10.60 -2.76
N THR A 92 -3.29 -9.49 -2.23
CA THR A 92 -4.02 -8.48 -3.01
C THR A 92 -3.12 -7.52 -3.75
N SER A 93 -1.97 -7.19 -3.16
CA SER A 93 -1.02 -6.26 -3.77
C SER A 93 -0.37 -6.88 -5.01
N PRO A 94 -0.22 -6.13 -6.12
CA PRO A 94 0.57 -6.55 -7.27
C PRO A 94 2.02 -6.89 -6.88
N LEU A 95 2.57 -6.21 -5.87
CA LEU A 95 3.92 -6.44 -5.36
C LEU A 95 4.12 -7.85 -4.78
N PHE A 96 3.05 -8.55 -4.38
CA PHE A 96 3.13 -9.96 -3.98
C PHE A 96 3.76 -10.86 -5.05
N LYS A 97 3.50 -10.57 -6.35
CA LYS A 97 4.03 -11.36 -7.48
C LYS A 97 5.22 -10.72 -8.18
N ILE A 98 5.69 -9.55 -7.72
CA ILE A 98 6.68 -8.73 -8.42
C ILE A 98 7.98 -9.50 -8.71
N ARG A 99 8.50 -10.26 -7.75
CA ARG A 99 9.71 -11.08 -7.93
C ARG A 99 9.55 -12.09 -9.07
N GLY A 100 8.37 -12.69 -9.19
CA GLY A 100 8.02 -13.60 -10.29
C GLY A 100 7.96 -12.87 -11.62
N GLY A 101 7.36 -11.69 -11.66
CA GLY A 101 7.26 -10.83 -12.84
C GLY A 101 8.63 -10.40 -13.38
N LEU A 102 9.51 -9.90 -12.51
CA LEU A 102 10.88 -9.51 -12.89
C LEU A 102 11.68 -10.70 -13.44
N LYS A 103 11.62 -11.86 -12.75
CA LYS A 103 12.25 -13.09 -13.25
C LYS A 103 11.65 -13.55 -14.59
N GLY A 104 10.35 -13.36 -14.77
CA GLY A 104 9.65 -13.71 -16.01
C GLY A 104 10.14 -12.88 -17.19
N VAL A 105 10.32 -11.57 -17.01
CA VAL A 105 10.94 -10.72 -18.06
C VAL A 105 12.33 -11.23 -18.42
N LEU A 106 13.20 -11.48 -17.45
CA LEU A 106 14.57 -11.98 -17.70
C LEU A 106 14.62 -13.34 -18.40
N LYS A 107 13.58 -14.18 -18.26
CA LYS A 107 13.48 -15.49 -18.92
C LYS A 107 12.75 -15.47 -20.25
N ALA A 108 12.18 -14.35 -20.63
CA ALA A 108 11.43 -14.22 -21.86
C ALA A 108 12.37 -14.44 -23.09
N LYS A 109 11.82 -15.12 -24.11
CA LYS A 109 12.59 -15.47 -25.32
C LYS A 109 12.50 -14.41 -26.42
N ASP A 110 11.62 -13.42 -26.22
CA ASP A 110 11.28 -12.39 -27.20
C ASP A 110 11.82 -11.01 -26.79
N LEU A 111 12.92 -10.99 -26.03
CA LEU A 111 13.56 -9.73 -25.65
C LEU A 111 14.21 -9.07 -26.89
N PRO A 112 13.95 -7.77 -27.12
CA PRO A 112 14.62 -7.03 -28.18
C PRO A 112 16.13 -6.89 -27.93
N ASP A 113 16.93 -6.79 -29.00
CA ASP A 113 18.38 -6.57 -28.90
C ASP A 113 18.74 -5.27 -28.15
N ALA A 114 17.85 -4.27 -28.18
CA ALA A 114 18.02 -3.01 -27.45
C ALA A 114 17.74 -3.11 -25.94
N PHE A 115 17.27 -4.25 -25.45
CA PHE A 115 16.98 -4.45 -24.02
C PHE A 115 18.23 -4.87 -23.27
N ASP A 116 18.66 -4.02 -22.34
CA ASP A 116 19.83 -4.31 -21.49
C ASP A 116 19.43 -5.26 -20.34
N VAL A 117 19.66 -6.55 -20.58
CA VAL A 117 19.34 -7.63 -19.63
C VAL A 117 20.14 -7.48 -18.32
N VAL A 118 21.41 -7.06 -18.43
CA VAL A 118 22.30 -6.95 -17.26
C VAL A 118 21.87 -5.79 -16.38
N ALA A 119 21.70 -4.61 -16.97
CA ALA A 119 21.22 -3.44 -16.23
C ALA A 119 19.84 -3.69 -15.60
N PHE A 120 18.94 -4.37 -16.31
CA PHE A 120 17.64 -4.72 -15.76
C PHE A 120 17.72 -5.72 -14.61
N ALA A 121 18.62 -6.69 -14.66
CA ALA A 121 18.84 -7.65 -13.55
C ALA A 121 19.37 -6.93 -12.31
N GLU A 122 20.39 -6.07 -12.46
CA GLU A 122 20.96 -5.28 -11.36
C GLU A 122 19.94 -4.33 -10.74
N ALA A 123 19.16 -3.61 -11.56
CA ALA A 123 18.09 -2.75 -11.08
C ALA A 123 16.98 -3.54 -10.37
N SER A 124 16.69 -4.77 -10.84
CA SER A 124 15.72 -5.66 -10.20
C SER A 124 16.18 -6.09 -8.80
N GLU A 125 17.46 -6.40 -8.63
CA GLU A 125 18.03 -6.75 -7.32
C GLU A 125 18.03 -5.55 -6.38
N ALA A 126 18.45 -4.38 -6.85
CA ALA A 126 18.43 -3.15 -6.05
C ALA A 126 17.01 -2.85 -5.55
N PHE A 127 16.02 -2.89 -6.45
CA PHE A 127 14.62 -2.69 -6.08
C PHE A 127 14.11 -3.72 -5.05
N LEU A 128 14.41 -4.99 -5.25
CA LEU A 128 13.97 -6.05 -4.34
C LEU A 128 14.61 -5.94 -2.95
N ASN A 129 15.84 -5.45 -2.86
CA ASN A 129 16.52 -5.18 -1.60
C ASN A 129 15.86 -3.99 -0.87
N ASP A 130 15.62 -2.87 -1.58
CA ASP A 130 14.91 -1.71 -1.01
C ASP A 130 13.50 -2.09 -0.52
N LEU A 131 12.80 -2.96 -1.26
CA LEU A 131 11.48 -3.47 -0.86
C LEU A 131 11.56 -4.33 0.41
N GLN A 132 12.60 -5.13 0.53
CA GLN A 132 12.84 -5.99 1.70
C GLN A 132 13.19 -5.15 2.94
N ASP A 133 13.99 -4.09 2.78
CA ASP A 133 14.31 -3.16 3.87
C ASP A 133 13.03 -2.47 4.37
N ALA A 134 12.20 -1.95 3.46
CA ALA A 134 10.91 -1.34 3.79
C ALA A 134 9.98 -2.31 4.54
N GLU A 135 9.94 -3.57 4.12
CA GLU A 135 9.18 -4.63 4.78
C GLU A 135 9.71 -4.91 6.18
N GLY A 136 11.03 -5.03 6.33
CA GLY A 136 11.69 -5.30 7.61
C GLY A 136 11.40 -4.21 8.64
N ASP A 137 11.52 -2.93 8.25
CA ASP A 137 11.22 -1.81 9.14
C ASP A 137 9.73 -1.71 9.46
N ALA A 138 8.83 -1.99 8.49
CA ALA A 138 7.40 -2.06 8.74
C ALA A 138 7.02 -3.24 9.66
N TYR A 139 7.68 -4.40 9.52
CA TYR A 139 7.52 -5.53 10.43
C TYR A 139 8.02 -5.17 11.83
N GLY A 140 9.17 -4.53 11.95
CA GLY A 140 9.71 -4.06 13.22
C GLY A 140 8.76 -3.10 13.94
N ALA A 141 8.07 -2.23 13.21
CA ALA A 141 7.10 -1.30 13.77
C ALA A 141 5.93 -2.01 14.47
N GLN A 142 5.51 -3.17 13.97
CA GLN A 142 4.41 -3.95 14.57
C GLN A 142 4.71 -4.41 16.00
N PHE A 143 5.99 -4.62 16.33
CA PHE A 143 6.41 -5.17 17.62
C PHE A 143 7.15 -4.16 18.49
N ALA A 144 7.51 -2.99 17.96
CA ALA A 144 8.37 -2.04 18.66
C ALA A 144 7.78 -1.52 19.98
N ASP A 145 6.47 -1.30 20.03
CA ASP A 145 5.79 -0.77 21.23
C ASP A 145 5.61 -1.83 22.33
N TYR A 146 5.69 -3.12 22.00
CA TYR A 146 5.60 -4.19 23.02
C TYR A 146 6.90 -4.37 23.82
N SER A 147 8.03 -3.92 23.28
CA SER A 147 9.35 -4.16 23.87
C SER A 147 9.86 -3.02 24.76
N THR A 148 9.19 -1.88 24.75
CA THR A 148 9.64 -0.69 25.50
C THR A 148 8.53 -0.15 26.40
N SER A 149 8.82 -0.07 27.72
CA SER A 149 8.07 0.81 28.60
C SER A 149 8.31 2.25 28.13
N VAL A 150 7.28 2.86 27.57
CA VAL A 150 7.34 4.23 27.03
C VAL A 150 7.75 5.19 28.15
N GLY A 151 9.01 5.59 28.15
CA GLY A 151 9.50 6.71 28.92
C GLY A 151 8.87 7.98 28.34
N SER A 152 8.21 8.74 29.21
CA SER A 152 7.50 9.98 28.89
C SER A 152 8.37 10.93 28.05
N GLY A 153 7.96 11.25 26.80
CA GLY A 153 8.41 12.43 26.07
C GLY A 153 9.09 12.22 24.72
N GLY A 154 9.16 10.99 24.16
CA GLY A 154 9.73 10.74 22.82
C GLY A 154 8.69 10.22 21.81
N GLN A 155 9.04 10.23 20.52
CA GLN A 155 8.30 9.47 19.51
C GLN A 155 8.22 8.00 19.91
N SER A 156 7.06 7.36 19.67
CA SER A 156 6.94 5.91 19.93
C SER A 156 7.95 5.15 19.05
N PRO A 157 8.49 4.02 19.55
CA PRO A 157 9.40 3.18 18.76
C PRO A 157 8.79 2.73 17.44
N SER A 158 7.49 2.42 17.42
CA SER A 158 6.78 2.07 16.18
C SER A 158 6.74 3.23 15.19
N ALA A 159 6.49 4.46 15.62
CA ALA A 159 6.52 5.64 14.76
C ALA A 159 7.92 5.89 14.17
N THR A 160 8.98 5.61 14.95
CA THR A 160 10.36 5.70 14.46
C THR A 160 10.62 4.67 13.37
N MET A 161 10.18 3.41 13.56
CA MET A 161 10.32 2.35 12.56
C MET A 161 9.50 2.64 11.30
N LEU A 162 8.25 3.11 11.44
CA LEU A 162 7.44 3.55 10.29
C LEU A 162 8.10 4.72 9.54
N GLY A 163 8.77 5.62 10.25
CA GLY A 163 9.56 6.70 9.64
C GLY A 163 10.75 6.19 8.82
N LYS A 164 11.38 5.08 9.21
CA LYS A 164 12.42 4.39 8.41
C LYS A 164 11.80 3.69 7.22
N ALA A 165 10.76 2.89 7.43
CA ALA A 165 10.03 2.20 6.36
C ALA A 165 9.57 3.18 5.26
N ARG A 166 9.16 4.41 5.61
CA ARG A 166 8.83 5.46 4.64
C ARG A 166 10.00 5.80 3.72
N LYS A 167 11.19 5.98 4.30
CA LYS A 167 12.41 6.29 3.51
C LYS A 167 12.77 5.14 2.58
N ASP A 168 12.59 3.92 3.06
CA ASP A 168 12.89 2.73 2.27
C ASP A 168 11.90 2.54 1.12
N VAL A 169 10.61 2.84 1.34
CA VAL A 169 9.59 2.91 0.27
C VAL A 169 9.96 3.96 -0.78
N GLU A 170 10.47 5.13 -0.37
CA GLU A 170 10.91 6.15 -1.34
C GLU A 170 12.15 5.69 -2.13
N ARG A 171 13.09 4.96 -1.50
CA ARG A 171 14.19 4.33 -2.23
C ARG A 171 13.69 3.29 -3.22
N ALA A 172 12.79 2.40 -2.78
CA ALA A 172 12.18 1.40 -3.64
C ALA A 172 11.45 2.03 -4.84
N ARG A 173 10.77 3.17 -4.66
CA ARG A 173 10.18 3.93 -5.77
C ARG A 173 11.23 4.42 -6.76
N THR A 174 12.35 4.93 -6.25
CA THR A 174 13.44 5.42 -7.10
C THR A 174 14.06 4.28 -7.91
N SER A 175 14.38 3.16 -7.26
CA SER A 175 14.90 1.96 -7.93
C SER A 175 13.88 1.39 -8.93
N TYR A 176 12.58 1.48 -8.62
CA TYR A 176 11.51 1.04 -9.51
C TYR A 176 11.35 1.94 -10.74
N ALA A 177 11.52 3.25 -10.59
CA ALA A 177 11.49 4.18 -11.73
C ALA A 177 12.61 3.85 -12.74
N GLU A 178 13.78 3.45 -12.26
CA GLU A 178 14.87 2.98 -13.14
C GLU A 178 14.48 1.69 -13.87
N LEU A 179 13.85 0.73 -13.17
CA LEU A 179 13.30 -0.47 -13.83
C LEU A 179 12.32 -0.12 -14.94
N LEU A 180 11.39 0.81 -14.70
CA LEU A 180 10.42 1.24 -15.71
C LEU A 180 11.10 1.91 -16.90
N ARG A 181 12.19 2.65 -16.68
CA ARG A 181 12.99 3.25 -17.74
C ARG A 181 13.65 2.17 -18.62
N LEU A 182 14.22 1.14 -18.00
CA LEU A 182 14.84 0.01 -18.71
C LEU A 182 13.82 -0.84 -19.48
N LEU A 183 12.55 -0.84 -19.07
CA LEU A 183 11.47 -1.52 -19.79
C LEU A 183 10.96 -0.78 -21.03
N ALA A 184 11.42 0.45 -21.30
CA ALA A 184 10.96 1.24 -22.45
C ALA A 184 11.05 0.50 -23.79
N PRO A 185 12.13 -0.28 -24.11
CA PRO A 185 12.21 -1.04 -25.37
C PRO A 185 11.16 -2.15 -25.50
N LEU A 186 10.50 -2.57 -24.39
CA LEU A 186 9.50 -3.63 -24.38
C LEU A 186 8.08 -3.09 -24.60
N ARG A 187 7.85 -1.79 -24.53
CA ARG A 187 6.56 -1.10 -24.65
C ARG A 187 6.32 -0.71 -26.10
#